data_18bb10a378a167dadf9c36af3303f67f
#
_entry.id   18bb10a378a167dadf9c36af3303f67f
#
_cell.length_a   1.000
_cell.length_b   1.000
_cell.length_c   1.000
_cell.angle_alpha   90.00
_cell.angle_beta   90.00
_cell.angle_gamma   90.00
#
_symmetry.space_group_name_H-M   'P 1'
#
loop_
_entity.id
_entity.type
_entity.pdbx_description
1 polymer ?
#
loop_
_entity_poly.entity_id
_entity_poly.type
_entity_poly.pdbx_seq_one_letter_code
_entity_poly.pdbx_strand_id
1 'polypeptide(L)'
;NNREIAPTTNGILLPDHAEALYQAGLNRVTVSLDTLRPERFRQLTRRDEFARVLEGIESAGRAGFSGLKLDTVAIRGFNDDELVGLIEFAKHFQAEVRFIEYMDVGGANRWAPEKVLSREMMLAILGKYYGTIEALPERGSAPAQRFRLPDGATFGIIPSTTTPFCSACDRSRVTADGMWYRCLYATAGTDLRKPLREGVAAHEMLALIRAGWEARRDRGAEERKALERAGLREGGLIGIDRLREDPHLEMHARGG
;
A
#
# COMPACT_ATOMS: atom_id res chain seq x y z
N ASN A 1 17.20 14.01 9.14
CA ASN A 1 16.12 14.05 10.15
C ASN A 1 14.86 13.50 9.50
N ASN A 2 14.44 12.28 9.86
CA ASN A 2 13.12 11.77 9.48
C ASN A 2 12.08 12.67 10.15
N ARG A 3 11.22 13.28 9.35
CA ARG A 3 10.17 14.17 9.84
C ARG A 3 8.95 13.41 10.33
N GLU A 4 8.76 12.19 9.87
CA GLU A 4 7.61 11.36 10.19
C GLU A 4 7.97 9.87 10.08
N ILE A 5 7.57 9.09 11.09
CA ILE A 5 7.66 7.63 11.09
C ILE A 5 6.23 7.09 11.21
N ALA A 6 5.86 6.21 10.29
CA ALA A 6 4.53 5.61 10.23
C ALA A 6 4.64 4.14 9.83
N PRO A 7 4.24 3.20 10.68
CA PRO A 7 4.16 1.79 10.31
C PRO A 7 2.92 1.54 9.44
N THR A 8 3.07 0.59 8.51
CA THR A 8 1.96 -0.13 7.89
C THR A 8 1.95 -1.54 8.48
N THR A 9 0.80 -2.03 8.91
CA THR A 9 0.67 -3.28 9.64
C THR A 9 -0.62 -4.02 9.28
N ASN A 10 -0.63 -5.34 9.47
CA ASN A 10 -1.85 -6.14 9.45
C ASN A 10 -2.74 -5.97 10.71
N GLY A 11 -2.30 -5.19 11.69
CA GLY A 11 -3.06 -4.83 12.89
C GLY A 11 -3.06 -5.87 14.02
N ILE A 12 -2.64 -7.11 13.79
CA ILE A 12 -2.78 -8.22 14.74
C ILE A 12 -2.04 -7.96 16.06
N LEU A 13 -0.87 -7.31 16.00
CA LEU A 13 -0.05 -7.02 17.19
C LEU A 13 -0.30 -5.63 17.77
N LEU A 14 -1.11 -4.79 17.14
CA LEU A 14 -1.40 -3.45 17.65
C LEU A 14 -2.03 -3.43 19.04
N PRO A 15 -2.93 -4.36 19.44
CA PRO A 15 -3.48 -4.35 20.80
C PRO A 15 -2.41 -4.34 21.88
N ASP A 16 -1.30 -5.03 21.63
CA ASP A 16 -0.22 -5.18 22.61
C ASP A 16 0.84 -4.05 22.52
N HIS A 17 0.89 -3.33 21.39
CA HIS A 17 2.01 -2.43 21.12
C HIS A 17 1.62 -0.97 20.82
N ALA A 18 0.33 -0.67 20.57
CA ALA A 18 -0.11 0.65 20.12
C ALA A 18 0.35 1.77 21.04
N GLU A 19 0.14 1.62 22.35
CA GLU A 19 0.56 2.61 23.36
C GLU A 19 2.07 2.82 23.38
N ALA A 20 2.85 1.73 23.40
CA ALA A 20 4.31 1.81 23.42
C ALA A 20 4.87 2.47 22.14
N LEU A 21 4.28 2.19 20.99
CA LEU A 21 4.64 2.81 19.70
C LEU A 21 4.32 4.30 19.70
N TYR A 22 3.16 4.70 20.23
CA TYR A 22 2.78 6.10 20.36
C TYR A 22 3.74 6.86 21.27
N GLN A 23 4.04 6.30 22.45
CA GLN A 23 4.99 6.87 23.42
C GLN A 23 6.42 6.94 22.87
N ALA A 24 6.80 6.03 21.97
CA ALA A 24 8.07 6.08 21.26
C ALA A 24 8.13 7.17 20.16
N GLY A 25 7.04 7.91 19.95
CA GLY A 25 6.98 9.06 19.03
C GLY A 25 6.55 8.71 17.60
N LEU A 26 5.92 7.55 17.36
CA LEU A 26 5.28 7.29 16.07
C LEU A 26 4.10 8.25 15.88
N ASN A 27 4.01 8.83 14.69
CA ASN A 27 3.04 9.90 14.43
C ASN A 27 1.67 9.36 13.98
N ARG A 28 1.67 8.27 13.22
CA ARG A 28 0.45 7.66 12.67
C ARG A 28 0.67 6.18 12.38
N VAL A 29 -0.44 5.48 12.20
CA VAL A 29 -0.47 4.05 11.84
C VAL A 29 -1.35 3.86 10.62
N THR A 30 -0.95 2.97 9.72
CA THR A 30 -1.78 2.46 8.63
C THR A 30 -2.04 0.98 8.89
N VAL A 31 -3.32 0.58 8.90
CA VAL A 31 -3.73 -0.81 9.08
C VAL A 31 -4.31 -1.33 7.77
N SER A 32 -3.87 -2.50 7.33
CA SER A 32 -4.45 -3.20 6.19
C SER A 32 -5.75 -3.88 6.60
N LEU A 33 -6.87 -3.47 5.99
CA LEU A 33 -8.19 -4.06 6.24
C LEU A 33 -8.98 -4.12 4.93
N ASP A 34 -9.02 -5.28 4.30
CA ASP A 34 -9.64 -5.45 2.98
C ASP A 34 -11.14 -5.76 3.03
N THR A 35 -11.68 -6.14 4.18
CA THR A 35 -13.08 -6.54 4.35
C THR A 35 -13.53 -6.40 5.79
N LEU A 36 -14.82 -6.17 5.99
CA LEU A 36 -15.49 -6.20 7.30
C LEU A 36 -16.19 -7.54 7.58
N ARG A 37 -16.03 -8.53 6.70
CA ARG A 37 -16.65 -9.85 6.85
C ARG A 37 -15.61 -10.89 7.26
N PRO A 38 -15.78 -11.55 8.43
CA PRO A 38 -14.81 -12.51 8.95
C PRO A 38 -14.51 -13.66 7.99
N GLU A 39 -15.52 -14.15 7.27
CA GLU A 39 -15.37 -15.23 6.29
C GLU A 39 -14.53 -14.82 5.08
N ARG A 40 -14.70 -13.58 4.57
CA ARG A 40 -13.88 -13.03 3.48
C ARG A 40 -12.46 -12.76 3.97
N PHE A 41 -12.31 -12.24 5.19
CA PHE A 41 -11.00 -12.05 5.81
C PHE A 41 -10.23 -13.37 5.88
N ARG A 42 -10.87 -14.45 6.36
CA ARG A 42 -10.27 -15.79 6.42
C ARG A 42 -9.93 -16.32 5.03
N GLN A 43 -10.80 -16.11 4.05
CA GLN A 43 -10.57 -16.52 2.66
C GLN A 43 -9.32 -15.82 2.06
N LEU A 44 -9.15 -14.52 2.30
CA LEU A 44 -8.06 -13.71 1.76
C LEU A 44 -6.74 -13.98 2.49
N THR A 45 -6.77 -13.93 3.82
CA THR A 45 -5.56 -13.97 4.67
C THR A 45 -5.15 -15.38 5.06
N ARG A 46 -6.08 -16.36 4.97
CA ARG A 46 -5.95 -17.72 5.52
C ARG A 46 -5.69 -17.75 7.04
N ARG A 47 -6.14 -16.69 7.74
CA ARG A 47 -6.02 -16.51 9.18
C ARG A 47 -7.38 -16.25 9.80
N ASP A 48 -7.55 -16.61 11.07
CA ASP A 48 -8.76 -16.37 11.85
C ASP A 48 -8.55 -15.28 12.91
N GLU A 49 -7.92 -14.18 12.46
CA GLU A 49 -7.48 -13.07 13.33
C GLU A 49 -8.30 -11.79 13.13
N PHE A 50 -9.48 -11.89 12.50
CA PHE A 50 -10.29 -10.71 12.17
C PHE A 50 -10.62 -9.86 13.40
N ALA A 51 -11.09 -10.49 14.49
CA ALA A 51 -11.40 -9.77 15.74
C ALA A 51 -10.17 -9.07 16.32
N ARG A 52 -8.99 -9.68 16.21
CA ARG A 52 -7.74 -9.13 16.70
C ARG A 52 -7.30 -7.90 15.90
N VAL A 53 -7.57 -7.89 14.59
CA VAL A 53 -7.31 -6.70 13.73
C VAL A 53 -8.21 -5.54 14.13
N LEU A 54 -9.51 -5.78 14.38
CA LEU A 54 -10.44 -4.76 14.83
C LEU A 54 -10.02 -4.17 16.20
N GLU A 55 -9.67 -5.03 17.15
CA GLU A 55 -9.12 -4.62 18.46
C GLU A 55 -7.85 -3.77 18.28
N GLY A 56 -7.01 -4.11 17.29
CA GLY A 56 -5.83 -3.33 16.95
C GLY A 56 -6.13 -1.92 16.46
N ILE A 57 -7.16 -1.77 15.62
CA ILE A 57 -7.63 -0.46 15.14
C ILE A 57 -8.15 0.38 16.31
N GLU A 58 -8.98 -0.22 17.18
CA GLU A 58 -9.46 0.44 18.40
C GLU A 58 -8.31 0.87 19.32
N SER A 59 -7.32 -0.01 19.51
CA SER A 59 -6.16 0.27 20.37
C SER A 59 -5.31 1.41 19.83
N ALA A 60 -5.16 1.51 18.50
CA ALA A 60 -4.50 2.65 17.88
C ALA A 60 -5.27 3.96 18.13
N GLY A 61 -6.60 3.94 18.01
CA GLY A 61 -7.44 5.10 18.35
C GLY A 61 -7.28 5.50 19.82
N ARG A 62 -7.35 4.55 20.75
CA ARG A 62 -7.19 4.81 22.20
C ARG A 62 -5.80 5.33 22.57
N ALA A 63 -4.75 4.86 21.91
CA ALA A 63 -3.39 5.34 22.12
C ALA A 63 -3.16 6.80 21.70
N GLY A 64 -4.08 7.39 20.94
CA GLY A 64 -4.02 8.80 20.54
C GLY A 64 -3.38 9.04 19.17
N PHE A 65 -3.20 8.02 18.33
CA PHE A 65 -2.74 8.22 16.96
C PHE A 65 -3.71 9.11 16.18
N SER A 66 -3.22 10.27 15.74
CA SER A 66 -3.95 11.15 14.83
C SER A 66 -3.61 10.77 13.39
N GLY A 67 -4.64 10.64 12.53
CA GLY A 67 -4.41 10.29 11.12
C GLY A 67 -4.22 8.79 10.89
N LEU A 68 -4.95 7.97 11.63
CA LEU A 68 -5.11 6.54 11.37
C LEU A 68 -5.61 6.33 9.93
N LYS A 69 -5.03 5.36 9.25
CA LYS A 69 -5.44 5.00 7.89
C LYS A 69 -5.79 3.53 7.82
N LEU A 70 -6.79 3.24 7.00
CA LEU A 70 -7.15 1.88 6.63
C LEU A 70 -6.86 1.71 5.14
N ASP A 71 -5.86 0.90 4.80
CA ASP A 71 -5.55 0.56 3.42
C ASP A 71 -6.34 -0.69 3.03
N THR A 72 -7.09 -0.58 1.94
CA THR A 72 -7.98 -1.63 1.41
C THR A 72 -7.67 -1.87 -0.06
N VAL A 73 -7.25 -3.07 -0.42
CA VAL A 73 -7.18 -3.48 -1.82
C VAL A 73 -8.59 -3.78 -2.31
N ALA A 74 -9.11 -2.94 -3.21
CA ALA A 74 -10.44 -3.11 -3.78
C ALA A 74 -10.41 -4.09 -4.95
N ILE A 75 -11.13 -5.21 -4.81
CA ILE A 75 -11.15 -6.32 -5.77
C ILE A 75 -12.58 -6.50 -6.27
N ARG A 76 -12.78 -6.33 -7.58
CA ARG A 76 -14.09 -6.49 -8.23
C ARG A 76 -14.62 -7.90 -8.06
N GLY A 77 -15.89 -8.01 -7.65
CA GLY A 77 -16.55 -9.28 -7.38
C GLY A 77 -16.11 -9.99 -6.10
N PHE A 78 -15.32 -9.31 -5.24
CA PHE A 78 -14.90 -9.86 -3.95
C PHE A 78 -15.30 -8.96 -2.77
N ASN A 79 -14.89 -7.68 -2.77
CA ASN A 79 -15.19 -6.72 -1.71
C ASN A 79 -15.68 -5.36 -2.23
N ASP A 80 -16.02 -5.25 -3.49
CA ASP A 80 -16.56 -4.05 -4.13
C ASP A 80 -17.94 -3.64 -3.57
N ASP A 81 -18.65 -4.55 -2.91
CA ASP A 81 -19.88 -4.30 -2.17
C ASP A 81 -19.65 -3.74 -0.75
N GLU A 82 -18.41 -3.64 -0.29
CA GLU A 82 -18.06 -3.18 1.06
C GLU A 82 -17.48 -1.76 1.11
N LEU A 83 -17.30 -1.07 -0.03
CA LEU A 83 -16.64 0.24 -0.06
C LEU A 83 -17.32 1.27 0.86
N VAL A 84 -18.65 1.34 0.85
CA VAL A 84 -19.43 2.19 1.75
C VAL A 84 -19.23 1.77 3.19
N GLY A 85 -19.41 0.48 3.48
CA GLY A 85 -19.25 -0.05 4.84
C GLY A 85 -17.87 0.23 5.44
N LEU A 86 -16.81 0.11 4.65
CA LEU A 86 -15.44 0.41 5.07
C LEU A 86 -15.25 1.89 5.41
N ILE A 87 -15.84 2.80 4.62
CA ILE A 87 -15.82 4.24 4.94
C ILE A 87 -16.59 4.52 6.22
N GLU A 88 -17.83 3.99 6.37
CA GLU A 88 -18.62 4.19 7.58
C GLU A 88 -17.92 3.61 8.83
N PHE A 89 -17.30 2.42 8.70
CA PHE A 89 -16.49 1.85 9.77
C PHE A 89 -15.32 2.78 10.14
N ALA A 90 -14.57 3.28 9.17
CA ALA A 90 -13.43 4.16 9.42
C ALA A 90 -13.81 5.46 10.11
N LYS A 91 -14.98 6.03 9.81
CA LYS A 91 -15.49 7.25 10.47
C LYS A 91 -15.59 7.10 11.99
N HIS A 92 -15.95 5.92 12.51
CA HIS A 92 -16.02 5.67 13.95
C HIS A 92 -14.66 5.84 14.64
N PHE A 93 -13.57 5.64 13.92
CA PHE A 93 -12.20 5.77 14.43
C PHE A 93 -11.51 7.05 13.95
N GLN A 94 -12.23 7.97 13.30
CA GLN A 94 -11.66 9.15 12.64
C GLN A 94 -10.52 8.78 11.67
N ALA A 95 -10.59 7.60 11.07
CA ALA A 95 -9.63 7.07 10.13
C ALA A 95 -9.96 7.45 8.68
N GLU A 96 -8.92 7.56 7.84
CA GLU A 96 -9.08 7.74 6.40
C GLU A 96 -8.90 6.40 5.68
N VAL A 97 -9.93 5.92 4.98
CA VAL A 97 -9.80 4.76 4.11
C VAL A 97 -9.02 5.13 2.86
N ARG A 98 -8.14 4.24 2.44
CA ARG A 98 -7.44 4.29 1.15
C ARG A 98 -7.72 3.04 0.35
N PHE A 99 -8.53 3.18 -0.66
CA PHE A 99 -8.77 2.12 -1.62
C PHE A 99 -7.61 2.03 -2.60
N ILE A 100 -7.06 0.85 -2.77
CA ILE A 100 -5.95 0.57 -3.68
C ILE A 100 -6.48 -0.31 -4.81
N GLU A 101 -6.27 0.08 -6.04
CA GLU A 101 -6.59 -0.80 -7.17
C GLU A 101 -5.76 -2.08 -7.09
N TYR A 102 -6.41 -3.22 -7.38
CA TYR A 102 -5.77 -4.52 -7.34
C TYR A 102 -4.63 -4.62 -8.33
N MET A 103 -3.44 -4.91 -7.83
CA MET A 103 -2.19 -4.90 -8.59
C MET A 103 -1.70 -6.32 -8.89
N ASP A 104 -0.98 -6.46 -9.99
CA ASP A 104 -0.31 -7.68 -10.42
C ASP A 104 1.10 -7.84 -9.82
N VAL A 105 1.26 -7.57 -8.55
CA VAL A 105 2.53 -7.66 -7.81
C VAL A 105 2.54 -8.89 -6.94
N GLY A 106 3.68 -9.57 -6.90
CA GLY A 106 3.81 -10.86 -6.24
C GLY A 106 3.23 -12.01 -7.08
N GLY A 107 3.62 -13.23 -6.79
CA GLY A 107 3.23 -14.39 -7.59
C GLY A 107 2.09 -15.21 -6.98
N ALA A 108 1.71 -14.94 -5.73
CA ALA A 108 0.72 -15.73 -5.01
C ALA A 108 -0.73 -15.35 -5.33
N ASN A 109 -0.96 -14.16 -5.86
CA ASN A 109 -2.28 -13.69 -6.24
C ASN A 109 -2.64 -14.18 -7.65
N ARG A 110 -3.82 -14.73 -7.83
CA ARG A 110 -4.38 -15.03 -9.15
C ARG A 110 -4.94 -13.75 -9.76
N TRP A 111 -4.07 -12.77 -9.99
CA TRP A 111 -4.47 -11.49 -10.56
C TRP A 111 -5.01 -11.68 -11.98
N ALA A 112 -6.07 -10.93 -12.28
CA ALA A 112 -6.65 -10.88 -13.60
C ALA A 112 -7.23 -9.47 -13.82
N PRO A 113 -7.13 -8.89 -15.05
CA PRO A 113 -7.58 -7.52 -15.33
C PRO A 113 -9.05 -7.28 -14.96
N GLU A 114 -9.90 -8.28 -15.17
CA GLU A 114 -11.35 -8.22 -14.87
C GLU A 114 -11.64 -8.07 -13.36
N LYS A 115 -10.68 -8.38 -12.49
CA LYS A 115 -10.78 -8.18 -11.04
C LYS A 115 -10.38 -6.79 -10.59
N VAL A 116 -9.85 -5.97 -11.48
CA VAL A 116 -9.49 -4.59 -11.16
C VAL A 116 -10.76 -3.77 -11.01
N LEU A 117 -10.95 -3.19 -9.83
CA LEU A 117 -11.98 -2.19 -9.58
C LEU A 117 -11.33 -0.82 -9.77
N SER A 118 -11.59 -0.18 -10.91
CA SER A 118 -10.95 1.11 -11.24
C SER A 118 -11.43 2.24 -10.33
N ARG A 119 -10.63 3.31 -10.24
CA ARG A 119 -11.02 4.54 -9.54
C ARG A 119 -12.39 5.05 -9.97
N GLU A 120 -12.66 5.06 -11.28
CA GLU A 120 -13.93 5.53 -11.84
C GLU A 120 -15.10 4.64 -11.39
N MET A 121 -14.89 3.32 -11.31
CA MET A 121 -15.90 2.37 -10.82
C MET A 121 -16.14 2.56 -9.32
N MET A 122 -15.08 2.73 -8.52
CA MET A 122 -15.20 3.00 -7.08
C MET A 122 -15.98 4.29 -6.84
N LEU A 123 -15.65 5.37 -7.56
CA LEU A 123 -16.38 6.66 -7.46
C LEU A 123 -17.83 6.53 -7.90
N ALA A 124 -18.13 5.72 -8.92
CA ALA A 124 -19.50 5.48 -9.34
C ALA A 124 -20.32 4.72 -8.28
N ILE A 125 -19.72 3.74 -7.61
CA ILE A 125 -20.36 3.00 -6.50
C ILE A 125 -20.61 3.95 -5.32
N LEU A 126 -19.59 4.66 -4.89
CA LEU A 126 -19.67 5.59 -3.76
C LEU A 126 -20.61 6.76 -4.04
N GLY A 127 -20.59 7.30 -5.27
CA GLY A 127 -21.48 8.40 -5.68
C GLY A 127 -22.96 8.02 -5.68
N LYS A 128 -23.33 6.76 -5.94
CA LYS A 128 -24.70 6.29 -5.82
C LYS A 128 -25.22 6.35 -4.38
N TYR A 129 -24.34 6.18 -3.41
CA TYR A 129 -24.72 6.20 -1.99
C TYR A 129 -24.61 7.59 -1.36
N TYR A 130 -23.48 8.28 -1.57
CA TYR A 130 -23.20 9.57 -0.92
C TYR A 130 -23.66 10.79 -1.71
N GLY A 131 -23.98 10.62 -3.00
CA GLY A 131 -24.25 11.76 -3.89
C GLY A 131 -22.96 12.40 -4.40
N THR A 132 -22.86 13.73 -4.28
CA THR A 132 -21.73 14.48 -4.81
C THR A 132 -20.44 14.20 -4.01
N ILE A 133 -19.39 13.78 -4.71
CA ILE A 133 -18.06 13.55 -4.15
C ILE A 133 -17.11 14.61 -4.74
N GLU A 134 -16.45 15.37 -3.88
CA GLU A 134 -15.51 16.43 -4.28
C GLU A 134 -14.09 15.88 -4.34
N ALA A 135 -13.41 16.04 -5.47
CA ALA A 135 -11.98 15.75 -5.57
C ALA A 135 -11.17 16.85 -4.87
N LEU A 136 -10.28 16.45 -3.97
CA LEU A 136 -9.38 17.38 -3.30
C LEU A 136 -8.11 17.62 -4.14
N PRO A 137 -7.45 18.78 -4.00
CA PRO A 137 -6.18 19.06 -4.70
C PRO A 137 -5.13 17.99 -4.41
N GLU A 138 -4.38 17.62 -5.44
CA GLU A 138 -3.25 16.70 -5.32
C GLU A 138 -2.16 17.29 -4.40
N ARG A 139 -1.51 16.40 -3.63
CA ARG A 139 -0.43 16.77 -2.71
C ARG A 139 0.89 16.15 -3.17
N GLY A 140 1.53 16.79 -4.14
CA GLY A 140 2.86 16.39 -4.61
C GLY A 140 2.92 14.93 -5.07
N SER A 141 3.86 14.16 -4.53
CA SER A 141 4.11 12.74 -4.86
C SER A 141 3.22 11.74 -4.12
N ALA A 142 2.22 12.22 -3.36
CA ALA A 142 1.32 11.34 -2.62
C ALA A 142 0.56 10.38 -3.57
N PRO A 143 0.57 9.06 -3.31
CA PRO A 143 -0.01 8.09 -4.23
C PRO A 143 -1.54 8.12 -4.27
N ALA A 144 -2.19 8.59 -3.20
CA ALA A 144 -3.64 8.62 -3.07
C ALA A 144 -4.19 9.97 -3.56
N GLN A 145 -5.07 9.93 -4.55
CA GLN A 145 -5.99 11.00 -4.83
C GLN A 145 -7.06 11.02 -3.74
N ARG A 146 -7.24 12.17 -3.09
CA ARG A 146 -8.19 12.31 -1.97
C ARG A 146 -9.51 12.91 -2.42
N PHE A 147 -10.56 12.49 -1.76
CA PHE A 147 -11.93 12.92 -2.02
C PHE A 147 -12.61 13.30 -0.71
N ARG A 148 -13.57 14.23 -0.79
CA ARG A 148 -14.41 14.65 0.32
C ARG A 148 -15.85 14.26 0.06
N LEU A 149 -16.48 13.68 1.08
CA LEU A 149 -17.90 13.35 1.12
C LEU A 149 -18.73 14.56 1.56
N PRO A 150 -20.07 14.57 1.32
CA PRO A 150 -20.94 15.65 1.73
C PRO A 150 -20.95 15.96 3.23
N ASP A 151 -20.68 14.96 4.06
CA ASP A 151 -20.57 15.09 5.53
C ASP A 151 -19.19 15.60 6.00
N GLY A 152 -18.28 15.89 5.07
CA GLY A 152 -16.93 16.38 5.34
C GLY A 152 -15.88 15.27 5.54
N ALA A 153 -16.27 14.02 5.68
CA ALA A 153 -15.33 12.90 5.77
C ALA A 153 -14.48 12.77 4.49
N THR A 154 -13.26 12.28 4.63
CA THR A 154 -12.34 12.11 3.50
C THR A 154 -11.92 10.67 3.33
N PHE A 155 -11.72 10.28 2.08
CA PHE A 155 -11.11 9.01 1.71
C PHE A 155 -10.11 9.20 0.55
N GLY A 156 -9.30 8.19 0.27
CA GLY A 156 -8.34 8.23 -0.83
C GLY A 156 -8.51 7.06 -1.78
N ILE A 157 -8.13 7.24 -3.04
CA ILE A 157 -7.98 6.16 -4.02
C ILE A 157 -6.57 6.20 -4.57
N ILE A 158 -5.92 5.05 -4.62
CA ILE A 158 -4.60 4.85 -5.22
C ILE A 158 -4.78 4.09 -6.54
N PRO A 159 -4.82 4.78 -7.69
CA PRO A 159 -5.11 4.19 -8.99
C PRO A 159 -3.86 3.53 -9.59
N SER A 160 -3.31 2.55 -8.86
CA SER A 160 -2.01 1.93 -9.14
C SER A 160 -1.95 1.23 -10.49
N THR A 161 -3.09 0.74 -10.98
CA THR A 161 -3.20 -0.10 -12.19
C THR A 161 -3.74 0.69 -13.38
N THR A 162 -4.83 1.43 -13.20
CA THR A 162 -5.49 2.12 -14.31
C THR A 162 -4.86 3.46 -14.64
N THR A 163 -4.33 4.17 -13.64
CA THR A 163 -3.68 5.48 -13.81
C THR A 163 -2.39 5.53 -12.98
N PRO A 164 -1.36 4.77 -13.37
CA PRO A 164 -0.11 4.75 -12.62
C PRO A 164 0.55 6.14 -12.61
N PHE A 165 1.21 6.46 -11.50
CA PHE A 165 1.81 7.77 -11.21
C PHE A 165 3.34 7.68 -11.09
N CYS A 166 3.99 6.90 -11.96
CA CYS A 166 5.44 6.66 -11.92
C CYS A 166 6.27 7.92 -12.13
N SER A 167 5.78 8.87 -12.93
CA SER A 167 6.49 10.13 -13.23
C SER A 167 6.74 11.00 -11.99
N ALA A 168 5.82 10.98 -11.01
CA ALA A 168 5.92 11.73 -9.76
C ALA A 168 6.38 10.87 -8.57
N CYS A 169 6.79 9.62 -8.80
CA CYS A 169 7.10 8.68 -7.73
C CYS A 169 8.48 8.97 -7.10
N ASP A 170 8.49 9.33 -5.83
CA ASP A 170 9.68 9.59 -5.01
C ASP A 170 9.97 8.46 -3.98
N ARG A 171 9.32 7.30 -4.14
CA ARG A 171 9.43 6.20 -3.18
C ARG A 171 10.54 5.24 -3.50
N SER A 172 11.18 4.74 -2.46
CA SER A 172 12.07 3.59 -2.50
C SER A 172 11.78 2.66 -1.34
N ARG A 173 12.34 1.48 -1.36
CA ARG A 173 12.13 0.44 -0.35
C ARG A 173 13.47 -0.15 0.05
N VAL A 174 13.63 -0.40 1.32
CA VAL A 174 14.77 -1.17 1.85
C VAL A 174 14.19 -2.38 2.59
N THR A 175 14.59 -3.57 2.17
CA THR A 175 14.19 -4.81 2.84
C THR A 175 14.87 -4.95 4.20
N ALA A 176 14.35 -5.81 5.07
CA ALA A 176 14.91 -6.04 6.40
C ALA A 176 16.36 -6.52 6.38
N ASP A 177 16.77 -7.18 5.30
CA ASP A 177 18.15 -7.63 5.07
C ASP A 177 19.02 -6.62 4.30
N GLY A 178 18.51 -5.41 4.02
CA GLY A 178 19.26 -4.28 3.51
C GLY A 178 19.36 -4.14 1.99
N MET A 179 18.49 -4.82 1.24
CA MET A 179 18.38 -4.63 -0.22
C MET A 179 17.54 -3.39 -0.54
N TRP A 180 18.06 -2.47 -1.32
CA TRP A 180 17.39 -1.22 -1.71
C TRP A 180 16.78 -1.33 -3.11
N TYR A 181 15.46 -1.18 -3.20
CA TYR A 181 14.70 -1.17 -4.44
C TYR A 181 14.10 0.21 -4.69
N ARG A 182 14.28 0.76 -5.89
CA ARG A 182 13.79 2.08 -6.29
C ARG A 182 12.40 2.04 -6.93
N CYS A 183 11.92 0.85 -7.29
CA CYS A 183 10.60 0.61 -7.85
C CYS A 183 9.99 -0.66 -7.22
N LEU A 184 8.68 -0.67 -7.05
CA LEU A 184 7.95 -1.85 -6.59
C LEU A 184 8.10 -3.03 -7.55
N TYR A 185 8.18 -2.74 -8.85
CA TYR A 185 8.32 -3.74 -9.90
C TYR A 185 9.78 -4.06 -10.26
N ALA A 186 10.76 -3.48 -9.58
CA ALA A 186 12.16 -3.79 -9.86
C ALA A 186 12.45 -5.27 -9.62
N THR A 187 13.21 -5.89 -10.51
CA THR A 187 13.63 -7.31 -10.39
C THR A 187 14.99 -7.46 -9.73
N ALA A 188 15.74 -6.35 -9.54
CA ALA A 188 17.02 -6.32 -8.86
C ALA A 188 17.09 -5.13 -7.90
N GLY A 189 17.73 -5.32 -6.76
CA GLY A 189 18.02 -4.31 -5.74
C GLY A 189 19.51 -4.01 -5.64
N THR A 190 19.85 -2.96 -4.91
CA THR A 190 21.21 -2.62 -4.52
C THR A 190 21.44 -3.06 -3.08
N ASP A 191 22.46 -3.86 -2.81
CA ASP A 191 22.82 -4.26 -1.44
C ASP A 191 23.47 -3.08 -0.72
N LEU A 192 22.75 -2.52 0.27
CA LEU A 192 23.26 -1.48 1.15
C LEU A 192 23.88 -2.07 2.43
N ARG A 193 23.52 -3.30 2.78
CA ARG A 193 24.05 -3.94 4.00
C ARG A 193 25.53 -4.24 3.89
N LYS A 194 25.97 -4.76 2.74
CA LYS A 194 27.37 -5.16 2.56
C LYS A 194 28.33 -3.99 2.79
N PRO A 195 28.27 -2.86 2.06
CA PRO A 195 29.18 -1.74 2.31
C PRO A 195 29.04 -1.17 3.71
N LEU A 196 27.83 -1.15 4.30
CA LEU A 196 27.62 -0.71 5.67
C LEU A 196 28.35 -1.59 6.70
N ARG A 197 28.34 -2.91 6.51
CA ARG A 197 29.03 -3.88 7.39
C ARG A 197 30.54 -3.91 7.18
N GLU A 198 31.01 -3.57 6.02
CA GLU A 198 32.43 -3.42 5.68
C GLU A 198 33.02 -2.08 6.21
N GLY A 199 32.20 -1.23 6.82
CA GLY A 199 32.64 0.02 7.43
C GLY A 199 32.88 1.15 6.44
N VAL A 200 32.21 1.12 5.29
CA VAL A 200 32.26 2.20 4.30
C VAL A 200 31.83 3.52 4.97
N ALA A 201 32.57 4.59 4.70
CA ALA A 201 32.33 5.88 5.33
C ALA A 201 30.95 6.45 4.94
N ALA A 202 30.32 7.22 5.86
CA ALA A 202 28.98 7.75 5.65
C ALA A 202 28.84 8.59 4.37
N HIS A 203 29.88 9.33 3.97
CA HIS A 203 29.85 10.13 2.75
C HIS A 203 29.89 9.26 1.48
N GLU A 204 30.57 8.14 1.48
CA GLU A 204 30.61 7.18 0.38
C GLU A 204 29.28 6.45 0.25
N MET A 205 28.65 6.06 1.39
CA MET A 205 27.30 5.50 1.39
C MET A 205 26.30 6.52 0.83
N LEU A 206 26.40 7.78 1.22
CA LEU A 206 25.54 8.85 0.68
C LEU A 206 25.75 9.04 -0.83
N ALA A 207 27.00 8.98 -1.31
CA ALA A 207 27.31 9.07 -2.74
C ALA A 207 26.70 7.90 -3.52
N LEU A 208 26.78 6.65 -3.00
CA LEU A 208 26.17 5.47 -3.59
C LEU A 208 24.64 5.64 -3.72
N ILE A 209 23.98 6.09 -2.64
CA ILE A 209 22.52 6.30 -2.63
C ILE A 209 22.13 7.42 -3.61
N ARG A 210 22.87 8.54 -3.64
CA ARG A 210 22.62 9.64 -4.58
C ARG A 210 22.78 9.20 -6.02
N ALA A 211 23.88 8.56 -6.36
CA ALA A 211 24.12 8.07 -7.71
C ALA A 211 23.03 7.10 -8.18
N GLY A 212 22.64 6.16 -7.30
CA GLY A 212 21.54 5.26 -7.58
C GLY A 212 20.21 5.96 -7.79
N TRP A 213 19.91 7.01 -7.02
CA TRP A 213 18.69 7.79 -7.15
C TRP A 213 18.68 8.65 -8.43
N GLU A 214 19.75 9.34 -8.73
CA GLU A 214 19.91 10.17 -9.93
C GLU A 214 19.85 9.36 -11.23
N ALA A 215 20.39 8.13 -11.19
CA ALA A 215 20.31 7.18 -12.30
C ALA A 215 18.92 6.53 -12.45
N ARG A 216 17.97 6.79 -11.56
CA ARG A 216 16.65 6.16 -11.58
C ARG A 216 15.89 6.46 -12.87
N ARG A 217 15.41 5.40 -13.54
CA ARG A 217 14.54 5.46 -14.72
C ARG A 217 13.33 4.55 -14.60
N ASP A 218 13.16 3.91 -13.43
CA ASP A 218 12.13 2.91 -13.18
C ASP A 218 10.72 3.49 -13.33
N ARG A 219 9.94 2.93 -14.24
CA ARG A 219 8.52 3.25 -14.48
C ARG A 219 7.67 1.99 -14.55
N GLY A 220 7.95 1.01 -13.71
CA GLY A 220 7.44 -0.35 -13.83
C GLY A 220 5.92 -0.47 -14.00
N ALA A 221 5.09 0.33 -13.33
CA ALA A 221 3.65 0.28 -13.51
C ALA A 221 3.19 0.85 -14.87
N GLU A 222 3.81 1.93 -15.36
CA GLU A 222 3.53 2.50 -16.68
C GLU A 222 4.00 1.57 -17.80
N GLU A 223 5.18 0.97 -17.66
CA GLU A 223 5.75 -0.01 -18.60
C GLU A 223 4.83 -1.24 -18.73
N ARG A 224 4.35 -1.78 -17.61
CA ARG A 224 3.42 -2.91 -17.60
C ARG A 224 2.10 -2.55 -18.30
N LYS A 225 1.56 -1.38 -18.04
CA LYS A 225 0.35 -0.90 -18.72
C LYS A 225 0.58 -0.71 -20.22
N ALA A 226 1.76 -0.25 -20.64
CA ALA A 226 2.09 -0.13 -22.07
C ALA A 226 2.18 -1.49 -22.76
N LEU A 227 2.80 -2.49 -22.13
CA LEU A 227 2.86 -3.87 -22.62
C LEU A 227 1.46 -4.50 -22.74
N GLU A 228 0.58 -4.27 -21.78
CA GLU A 228 -0.80 -4.73 -21.81
C GLU A 228 -1.58 -4.16 -23.01
N ARG A 229 -1.46 -2.85 -23.24
CA ARG A 229 -2.09 -2.17 -24.39
C ARG A 229 -1.55 -2.66 -25.73
N ALA A 230 -0.30 -3.04 -25.79
CA ALA A 230 0.33 -3.60 -27.00
C ALA A 230 0.00 -5.08 -27.23
N GLY A 231 -0.75 -5.74 -26.33
CA GLY A 231 -1.01 -7.18 -26.39
C GLY A 231 0.24 -8.05 -26.19
N LEU A 232 1.33 -7.45 -25.72
CA LEU A 232 2.63 -8.11 -25.54
C LEU A 232 2.84 -8.66 -24.11
N ARG A 233 1.81 -8.55 -23.26
CA ARG A 233 1.87 -9.01 -21.89
C ARG A 233 1.58 -10.49 -21.79
N GLU A 234 2.59 -11.31 -21.90
CA GLU A 234 2.54 -12.70 -21.47
C GLU A 234 2.57 -12.74 -19.93
N GLY A 235 1.48 -13.21 -19.32
CA GLY A 235 1.32 -13.51 -17.90
C GLY A 235 2.12 -12.61 -16.95
N GLY A 236 1.53 -11.50 -16.50
CA GLY A 236 2.24 -10.43 -15.78
C GLY A 236 2.73 -10.76 -14.37
N LEU A 237 2.56 -11.99 -13.92
CA LEU A 237 2.98 -12.44 -12.60
C LEU A 237 4.36 -13.07 -12.66
N ILE A 238 5.16 -12.80 -11.62
CA ILE A 238 6.42 -13.52 -11.41
C ILE A 238 6.05 -14.98 -11.12
N GLY A 239 6.61 -15.92 -11.88
CA GLY A 239 6.36 -17.34 -11.67
C GLY A 239 6.76 -17.80 -10.27
N ILE A 240 5.98 -18.73 -9.70
CA ILE A 240 6.19 -19.20 -8.32
C ILE A 240 7.58 -19.76 -8.07
N ASP A 241 8.20 -20.38 -9.08
CA ASP A 241 9.54 -20.91 -8.95
C ASP A 241 10.57 -19.78 -8.78
N ARG A 242 10.42 -18.68 -9.54
CA ARG A 242 11.28 -17.51 -9.41
C ARG A 242 11.10 -16.79 -8.06
N LEU A 243 9.89 -16.82 -7.48
CA LEU A 243 9.66 -16.31 -6.14
C LEU A 243 10.32 -17.16 -5.05
N ARG A 244 10.38 -18.47 -5.27
CA ARG A 244 11.12 -19.39 -4.37
C ARG A 244 12.62 -19.18 -4.45
N GLU A 245 13.14 -18.86 -5.64
CA GLU A 245 14.57 -18.56 -5.85
C GLU A 245 14.95 -17.20 -5.25
N ASP A 246 14.08 -16.19 -5.36
CA ASP A 246 14.33 -14.84 -4.83
C ASP A 246 13.10 -14.32 -4.05
N PRO A 247 13.06 -14.54 -2.73
CA PRO A 247 11.99 -14.04 -1.87
C PRO A 247 11.81 -12.52 -1.87
N HIS A 248 12.84 -11.75 -2.30
CA HIS A 248 12.71 -10.30 -2.42
C HIS A 248 11.75 -9.86 -3.53
N LEU A 249 11.37 -10.76 -4.43
CA LEU A 249 10.36 -10.48 -5.46
C LEU A 249 8.93 -10.43 -4.89
N GLU A 250 8.73 -10.96 -3.68
CA GLU A 250 7.45 -10.85 -2.98
C GLU A 250 7.20 -9.45 -2.43
N MET A 251 5.95 -8.99 -2.54
CA MET A 251 5.58 -7.63 -2.13
C MET A 251 5.79 -7.40 -0.63
N HIS A 252 5.45 -8.37 0.21
CA HIS A 252 5.62 -8.28 1.65
C HIS A 252 7.09 -8.14 2.08
N ALA A 253 8.04 -8.68 1.32
CA ALA A 253 9.47 -8.51 1.59
C ALA A 253 9.96 -7.09 1.30
N ARG A 254 9.22 -6.32 0.51
CA ARG A 254 9.54 -4.94 0.11
C ARG A 254 8.72 -3.88 0.83
N GLY A 255 8.01 -4.25 1.89
CA GLY A 255 7.18 -3.32 2.66
C GLY A 255 5.98 -2.79 1.89
N GLY A 256 5.32 -3.66 1.12
CA GLY A 256 4.09 -3.37 0.39
C GLY A 256 2.89 -4.06 1.01
#